data_0883d42456f0dfd8244a6f477794752d
#
_entry.id   0883d42456f0dfd8244a6f477794752d
#
_cell.length_a   1.000
_cell.length_b   1.000
_cell.length_c   1.000
_cell.angle_alpha   90.00
_cell.angle_beta   90.00
_cell.angle_gamma   90.00
#
_symmetry.space_group_name_H-M   'P 1'
#
loop_
_entity.id
_entity.type
_entity.pdbx_description
1 polymer ?
#
loop_
_entity_poly.entity_id
_entity_poly.type
_entity_poly.pdbx_seq_one_letter_code
_entity_poly.pdbx_strand_id
1 'polypeptide(L)'
;MKIRTVSLRHEGGQRFAGKTGTDRSIVFGEAVATNEYSPVESIVASLAACTAMDVISIALKKRQGVERYVVLARAEQRDEYPKIFTRIDLVHEVVGSSIATRSRREPSNARSIHRS
;
A
#
# COMPACT_ATOMS: atom_id res chain seq x y z
N MET A 1 0.01 5.22 -22.74
CA MET A 1 0.86 4.92 -21.58
C MET A 1 0.96 6.12 -20.68
N LYS A 2 0.86 5.92 -19.37
CA LYS A 2 0.95 7.02 -18.43
C LYS A 2 2.32 7.01 -17.76
N ILE A 3 2.96 8.18 -17.72
CA ILE A 3 4.29 8.30 -17.15
C ILE A 3 4.18 8.97 -15.80
N ARG A 4 4.80 8.38 -14.79
CA ARG A 4 4.82 8.91 -13.43
C ARG A 4 6.23 9.37 -13.11
N THR A 5 6.36 10.52 -12.49
CA THR A 5 7.67 11.05 -12.14
C THR A 5 7.69 11.51 -10.69
N VAL A 6 8.86 11.43 -10.09
CA VAL A 6 9.10 11.90 -8.73
C VAL A 6 10.51 12.49 -8.69
N SER A 7 10.66 13.60 -8.00
CA SER A 7 11.96 14.20 -7.81
C SER A 7 12.22 14.35 -6.32
N LEU A 8 13.33 13.83 -5.84
CA LEU A 8 13.70 13.89 -4.42
C LEU A 8 15.05 14.55 -4.26
N ARG A 9 15.18 15.36 -3.21
CA ARG A 9 16.42 16.06 -2.90
C ARG A 9 16.85 15.68 -1.49
N HIS A 10 18.14 15.41 -1.33
CA HIS A 10 18.71 15.09 -0.02
C HIS A 10 18.71 16.35 0.86
N GLU A 11 18.26 16.19 2.09
CA GLU A 11 18.14 17.30 3.03
C GLU A 11 18.88 17.04 4.34
N GLY A 12 19.90 16.20 4.31
CA GLY A 12 20.69 15.88 5.50
C GLY A 12 20.34 14.52 6.06
N GLY A 13 21.31 13.86 6.65
CA GLY A 13 21.08 12.53 7.21
C GLY A 13 20.45 11.60 6.18
N GLN A 14 19.37 10.98 6.55
CA GLN A 14 18.63 10.08 5.67
C GLN A 14 17.33 10.70 5.16
N ARG A 15 17.18 12.01 5.30
CA ARG A 15 15.95 12.68 4.90
C ARG A 15 16.01 13.10 3.43
N PHE A 16 14.99 12.73 2.70
CA PHE A 16 14.81 13.16 1.32
C PHE A 16 13.42 13.74 1.16
N ALA A 17 13.34 14.86 0.48
CA ALA A 17 12.05 15.52 0.27
C ALA A 17 11.95 15.97 -1.18
N GLY A 18 10.76 16.01 -1.69
CA GLY A 18 10.55 16.45 -3.05
C GLY A 18 9.10 16.45 -3.44
N LYS A 19 8.85 16.24 -4.70
CA LYS A 19 7.49 16.31 -5.22
C LYS A 19 7.24 15.24 -6.26
N THR A 20 6.00 14.81 -6.31
CA THR A 20 5.55 13.92 -7.38
C THR A 20 5.26 14.73 -8.63
N GLY A 21 5.07 14.07 -9.74
CA GLY A 21 4.74 14.73 -10.99
C GLY A 21 3.40 15.45 -10.96
N THR A 22 2.55 15.19 -9.97
CA THR A 22 1.30 15.91 -9.78
C THR A 22 1.45 17.03 -8.75
N ASP A 23 2.70 17.41 -8.45
CA ASP A 23 3.02 18.51 -7.54
C ASP A 23 2.62 18.27 -6.10
N ARG A 24 2.65 17.01 -5.66
CA ARG A 24 2.38 16.64 -4.28
C ARG A 24 3.69 16.48 -3.53
N SER A 25 3.75 17.05 -2.33
CA SER A 25 4.95 16.95 -1.50
C SER A 25 5.09 15.57 -0.91
N ILE A 26 6.32 15.08 -0.84
CA ILE A 26 6.60 13.77 -0.27
C ILE A 26 7.91 13.83 0.48
N VAL A 27 7.97 13.21 1.65
CA VAL A 27 9.15 13.21 2.51
C VAL A 27 9.42 11.82 3.01
N PHE A 28 10.67 11.38 2.86
CA PHE A 28 11.12 10.10 3.38
C PHE A 28 12.24 10.30 4.38
N GLY A 29 12.31 9.43 5.36
CA GLY A 29 13.34 9.44 6.38
C GLY A 29 12.97 8.54 7.53
N GLU A 30 13.69 8.70 8.65
CA GLU A 30 13.48 7.85 9.80
C GLU A 30 12.91 8.61 11.00
N ALA A 31 12.68 9.90 10.88
CA ALA A 31 12.24 10.71 12.03
C ALA A 31 10.73 10.64 12.20
N VAL A 32 10.30 9.85 13.15
CA VAL A 32 8.88 9.69 13.45
C VAL A 32 8.26 11.01 13.92
N ALA A 33 9.01 11.78 14.71
CA ALA A 33 8.48 13.02 15.27
C ALA A 33 8.14 14.05 14.19
N THR A 34 8.81 14.00 13.04
CA THR A 34 8.54 14.92 11.95
C THR A 34 7.71 14.25 10.85
N ASN A 35 7.11 13.12 11.18
CA ASN A 35 6.21 12.42 10.28
C ASN A 35 6.87 12.00 8.97
N GLU A 36 8.11 11.54 9.06
CA GLU A 36 8.80 10.99 7.90
C GLU A 36 8.46 9.52 7.79
N TYR A 37 8.31 9.04 6.59
CA TYR A 37 8.03 7.64 6.34
C TYR A 37 9.27 6.95 5.82
N SER A 38 9.53 5.73 6.26
CA SER A 38 10.61 4.98 5.65
C SER A 38 10.18 4.57 4.24
N PRO A 39 11.10 4.54 3.28
CA PRO A 39 10.75 4.11 1.92
C PRO A 39 10.17 2.69 1.89
N VAL A 40 10.67 1.81 2.75
CA VAL A 40 10.22 0.43 2.80
C VAL A 40 8.76 0.36 3.25
N GLU A 41 8.41 1.08 4.32
CA GLU A 41 7.02 1.15 4.77
C GLU A 41 6.14 1.73 3.69
N SER A 42 6.64 2.72 2.97
CA SER A 42 5.88 3.37 1.91
C SER A 42 5.56 2.41 0.78
N ILE A 43 6.51 1.55 0.41
CA ILE A 43 6.26 0.54 -0.63
C ILE A 43 5.14 -0.40 -0.21
N VAL A 44 5.19 -0.89 1.03
CA VAL A 44 4.16 -1.81 1.54
C VAL A 44 2.80 -1.12 1.60
N ALA A 45 2.76 0.12 2.10
CA ALA A 45 1.52 0.88 2.17
C ALA A 45 0.96 1.14 0.78
N SER A 46 1.82 1.48 -0.17
CA SER A 46 1.39 1.75 -1.54
C SER A 46 0.83 0.51 -2.22
N LEU A 47 1.46 -0.64 -2.00
CA LEU A 47 0.97 -1.89 -2.56
C LEU A 47 -0.42 -2.21 -2.01
N ALA A 48 -0.59 -2.07 -0.69
CA ALA A 48 -1.89 -2.31 -0.07
C ALA A 48 -2.95 -1.35 -0.63
N ALA A 49 -2.61 -0.08 -0.76
CA ALA A 49 -3.55 0.91 -1.28
C ALA A 49 -3.92 0.65 -2.73
N CYS A 50 -2.95 0.28 -3.57
CA CYS A 50 -3.23 0.00 -4.97
C CYS A 50 -4.21 -1.15 -5.12
N THR A 51 -4.00 -2.23 -4.39
CA THR A 51 -4.90 -3.38 -4.49
C THR A 51 -6.27 -3.04 -3.92
N ALA A 52 -6.33 -2.27 -2.83
CA ALA A 52 -7.60 -1.88 -2.24
C ALA A 52 -8.39 -0.96 -3.18
N MET A 53 -7.71 -0.05 -3.87
CA MET A 53 -8.38 0.83 -4.82
C MET A 53 -8.98 0.05 -5.98
N ASP A 54 -8.31 -0.99 -6.43
CA ASP A 54 -8.86 -1.84 -7.49
C ASP A 54 -10.11 -2.58 -7.00
N VAL A 55 -10.04 -3.12 -5.80
CA VAL A 55 -11.18 -3.86 -5.24
C VAL A 55 -12.39 -2.94 -5.03
N ILE A 56 -12.16 -1.76 -4.47
CA ILE A 56 -13.26 -0.84 -4.21
C ILE A 56 -13.88 -0.34 -5.51
N SER A 57 -13.05 -0.15 -6.55
CA SER A 57 -13.55 0.27 -7.84
C SER A 57 -14.52 -0.77 -8.43
N ILE A 58 -14.15 -2.03 -8.31
CA ILE A 58 -15.01 -3.10 -8.80
C ILE A 58 -16.30 -3.17 -7.99
N ALA A 59 -16.21 -3.06 -6.66
CA ALA A 59 -17.39 -3.09 -5.81
C ALA A 59 -18.36 -1.96 -6.14
N LEU A 60 -17.83 -0.77 -6.38
CA LEU A 60 -18.65 0.38 -6.71
C LEU A 60 -19.34 0.20 -8.08
N LYS A 61 -18.62 -0.37 -9.04
CA LYS A 61 -19.23 -0.62 -10.34
C LYS A 61 -20.36 -1.63 -10.24
N LYS A 62 -20.26 -2.58 -9.35
CA LYS A 62 -21.29 -3.58 -9.15
C LYS A 62 -22.36 -3.12 -8.17
N ARG A 63 -22.30 -1.86 -7.75
CA ARG A 63 -23.26 -1.24 -6.85
C ARG A 63 -23.43 -2.02 -5.54
N GLN A 64 -22.33 -2.60 -5.06
CA GLN A 64 -22.32 -3.25 -3.77
C GLN A 64 -22.13 -2.18 -2.71
N GLY A 65 -22.90 -2.23 -1.66
CA GLY A 65 -22.76 -1.27 -0.58
C GLY A 65 -21.61 -1.65 0.31
N VAL A 66 -20.55 -0.86 0.29
CA VAL A 66 -19.39 -1.10 1.13
C VAL A 66 -19.49 -0.17 2.32
N GLU A 67 -19.64 -0.75 3.52
CA GLU A 67 -19.74 0.03 4.73
C GLU A 67 -18.40 0.24 5.38
N ARG A 68 -17.49 -0.70 5.20
CA ARG A 68 -16.20 -0.62 5.81
C ARG A 68 -15.23 -1.49 5.04
N TYR A 69 -14.02 -0.99 4.86
CA TYR A 69 -13.00 -1.72 4.12
C TYR A 69 -11.66 -1.45 4.79
N VAL A 70 -10.99 -2.49 5.19
CA VAL A 70 -9.65 -2.39 5.78
C VAL A 70 -8.74 -3.35 5.04
N VAL A 71 -7.56 -2.90 4.70
CA VAL A 71 -6.55 -3.80 4.16
C VAL A 71 -5.36 -3.78 5.11
N LEU A 72 -4.91 -4.96 5.49
CA LEU A 72 -3.77 -5.13 6.36
C LEU A 72 -2.65 -5.74 5.53
N ALA A 73 -1.47 -5.19 5.67
CA ALA A 73 -0.31 -5.69 4.93
C ALA A 73 0.79 -6.04 5.91
N ARG A 74 1.44 -7.18 5.68
CA ARG A 74 2.57 -7.61 6.47
C ARG A 74 3.66 -8.05 5.50
N ALA A 75 4.85 -7.48 5.65
CA ALA A 75 5.96 -7.76 4.77
C ALA A 75 7.16 -8.23 5.58
N GLU A 76 7.87 -9.21 5.06
CA GLU A 76 9.10 -9.70 5.65
C GLU A 76 10.24 -9.30 4.74
N GLN A 77 11.26 -8.67 5.31
CA GLN A 77 12.40 -8.17 4.57
C GLN A 77 13.67 -8.80 5.12
N ARG A 78 14.61 -9.09 4.25
CA ARG A 78 15.89 -9.64 4.70
C ARG A 78 16.65 -8.58 5.48
N ASP A 79 17.39 -9.02 6.51
CA ASP A 79 18.23 -8.11 7.27
C ASP A 79 19.54 -7.83 6.55
N GLU A 80 19.96 -8.72 5.66
CA GLU A 80 21.22 -8.61 4.94
C GLU A 80 20.99 -8.11 3.52
N TYR A 81 22.01 -7.48 2.96
CA TYR A 81 21.92 -7.04 1.58
C TYR A 81 21.97 -8.23 0.63
N PRO A 82 21.22 -8.19 -0.45
CA PRO A 82 20.22 -7.16 -0.77
C PRO A 82 19.01 -7.29 0.14
N LYS A 83 18.50 -6.15 0.65
CA LYS A 83 17.40 -6.16 1.60
C LYS A 83 16.07 -6.21 0.84
N ILE A 84 15.81 -7.32 0.24
CA ILE A 84 14.59 -7.50 -0.54
C ILE A 84 13.49 -8.05 0.34
N PHE A 85 12.25 -7.93 -0.12
CA PHE A 85 11.14 -8.55 0.55
C PHE A 85 11.14 -10.03 0.20
N THR A 86 10.96 -10.87 1.20
CA THR A 86 10.86 -12.29 0.99
C THR A 86 9.42 -12.76 1.04
N ARG A 87 8.52 -11.95 1.61
CA ARG A 87 7.12 -12.31 1.69
C ARG A 87 6.30 -11.07 1.96
N ILE A 88 5.18 -10.94 1.26
CA ILE A 88 4.20 -9.88 1.52
C ILE A 88 2.83 -10.53 1.57
N ASP A 89 2.14 -10.34 2.67
CA ASP A 89 0.79 -10.86 2.84
C ASP A 89 -0.18 -9.69 2.93
N LEU A 90 -1.27 -9.76 2.20
CA LEU A 90 -2.31 -8.75 2.24
C LEU A 90 -3.62 -9.41 2.65
N VAL A 91 -4.30 -8.80 3.59
CA VAL A 91 -5.61 -9.28 4.03
C VAL A 91 -6.61 -8.15 3.83
N HIS A 92 -7.64 -8.43 3.08
CA HIS A 92 -8.70 -7.45 2.80
C HIS A 92 -9.94 -7.82 3.61
N GLU A 93 -10.41 -6.90 4.43
CA GLU A 93 -11.62 -7.11 5.23
C GLU A 93 -12.66 -6.12 4.75
N VAL A 94 -13.70 -6.63 4.16
CA VAL A 94 -14.76 -5.80 3.58
C VAL A 94 -16.09 -6.13 4.26
N VAL A 95 -16.77 -5.12 4.74
CA VAL A 95 -18.09 -5.27 5.29
C VAL A 95 -19.04 -4.50 4.40
N GLY A 96 -20.08 -5.16 3.93
CA GLY A 96 -21.05 -4.53 3.04
C GLY A 96 -22.46 -4.89 3.38
N SER A 97 -23.37 -4.08 2.86
CA SER A 97 -24.76 -4.29 3.14
C SER A 97 -25.40 -5.32 2.21
N SER A 98 -24.77 -5.69 1.15
CA SER A 98 -25.39 -6.60 0.28
C SER A 98 -24.60 -7.82 0.27
N ILE A 99 -24.96 -8.64 -0.37
CA ILE A 99 -24.37 -9.76 -0.52
C ILE A 99 -23.15 -10.03 -0.39
N ALA A 100 -22.55 -9.46 -0.82
CA ALA A 100 -21.32 -9.74 -0.92
C ALA A 100 -20.77 -10.40 0.15
N THR A 101 -21.13 -10.28 0.96
CA THR A 101 -20.71 -10.88 1.99
C THR A 101 -19.74 -11.83 1.82
N ARG A 102 -19.70 -12.49 1.14
CA ARG A 102 -18.86 -13.44 1.08
C ARG A 102 -17.64 -13.03 0.76
N SER A 103 -17.24 -12.29 0.85
CA SER A 103 -16.11 -11.93 0.35
C SER A 103 -15.03 -12.08 1.22
N ARG A 104 -14.83 -12.67 1.83
CA ARG A 104 -13.85 -12.70 2.57
C ARG A 104 -12.87 -13.47 2.21
N ARG A 105 -11.99 -13.51 2.04
CA ARG A 105 -11.12 -14.14 1.66
C ARG A 105 -10.05 -14.38 2.29
N GLU A 106 -9.49 -14.93 2.27
CA GLU A 106 -8.58 -15.19 2.80
C GLU A 106 -7.34 -15.15 2.52
N PRO A 107 -6.62 -15.39 2.81
CA PRO A 107 -5.39 -15.04 2.60
C PRO A 107 -4.58 -15.76 2.01
N SER A 108 -4.53 -15.97 1.87
CA SER A 108 -3.83 -16.27 1.42
C SER A 108 -3.14 -16.30 0.86
N ASN A 109 -3.22 -16.46 0.98
CA ASN A 109 -2.67 -16.36 0.55
C ASN A 109 -2.26 -15.94 -0.10
N ALA A 110 -2.41 -15.97 0.11
CA ALA A 110 -2.28 -15.44 -0.29
C ALA A 110 -1.81 -14.95 -0.87
N ARG A 111 -1.94 -14.99 -0.81
CA ARG A 111 -1.71 -14.59 -1.19
C ARG A 111 -1.37 -13.90 -1.91
N SER A 112 -1.35 -13.99 -2.08
CA SER A 112 -1.30 -13.33 -2.60
C SER A 112 -0.98 -12.74 -3.29
N ILE A 113 -1.12 -12.80 -3.26
CA ILE A 113 -1.14 -12.27 -3.63
C ILE A 113 -1.01 -11.92 -4.11
N HIS A 114 -1.25 -12.22 -3.98
CA HIS A 114 -1.49 -11.95 -4.32
C HIS A 114 -1.70 -11.78 -4.35
N ARG A 115 -1.91 -12.02 -4.07
CA ARG A 115 -2.28 -11.99 -4.09
C ARG A 115 -2.45 -11.48 -4.07
N SER A 116 -2.59 -11.77 -3.83
CA SER A 116 -2.89 -11.40 -3.88
C SER A 116 -2.79 -11.14 -4.26
#